data_ddf5fc29aa07292c4d7c21e25777401e
#
_entry.id   ddf5fc29aa07292c4d7c21e25777401e
#
_cell.length_a   1.000
_cell.length_b   1.000
_cell.length_c   1.000
_cell.angle_alpha   90.00
_cell.angle_beta   90.00
_cell.angle_gamma   90.00
#
_symmetry.space_group_name_H-M   'P 1'
#
loop_
_entity.id
_entity.type
_entity.pdbx_description
1 polymer ?
#
loop_
_entity_poly.entity_id
_entity_poly.type
_entity_poly.pdbx_seq_one_letter_code
_entity_poly.pdbx_strand_id
1 'polypeptide(L)'
;VISFFALGRRCRGCKGKLSWQYPLVEIATALLFVVIFYTQMPLLVSGSVSAFMLNMLLLLTIWSIFVVLFVYDLYHKIIPDGLSYSLAVIALIYRLIHIPYDAWNTLPVLLDISAGVLFFLPFYALWKISDGRWIGLGDGKLALSIGWLLGFVTGLSALVLAFWIGAAVGIALLLISALNKRFARLTMKAEIPFAPFLIVGTLIGFLVPLDFFGINLFFLL
;
A
#
# COMPACT_ATOMS: atom_id res chain seq x y z
N VAL A 1 6.64 -19.90 -10.28
CA VAL A 1 7.97 -20.11 -9.64
C VAL A 1 8.61 -21.41 -10.14
N ILE A 2 7.98 -22.57 -9.92
CA ILE A 2 8.58 -23.88 -10.23
C ILE A 2 9.00 -24.01 -11.70
N SER A 3 8.14 -23.65 -12.65
CA SER A 3 8.45 -23.73 -14.09
C SER A 3 9.56 -22.76 -14.52
N PHE A 4 9.73 -21.63 -13.83
CA PHE A 4 10.82 -20.67 -14.10
C PHE A 4 12.19 -21.30 -13.84
N PHE A 5 12.34 -22.00 -12.72
CA PHE A 5 13.58 -22.71 -12.38
C PHE A 5 13.77 -23.98 -13.22
N ALA A 6 12.72 -24.79 -13.43
CA ALA A 6 12.77 -26.01 -14.21
C ALA A 6 13.16 -25.76 -15.69
N LEU A 7 12.75 -24.62 -16.28
CA LEU A 7 13.06 -24.25 -17.66
C LEU A 7 14.32 -23.37 -17.78
N GLY A 8 15.11 -23.22 -16.72
CA GLY A 8 16.35 -22.44 -16.73
C GLY A 8 16.14 -20.99 -17.17
N ARG A 9 15.06 -20.32 -16.69
CA ARG A 9 14.71 -18.94 -17.02
C ARG A 9 14.37 -18.72 -18.51
N ARG A 10 13.92 -19.72 -19.22
CA ARG A 10 13.56 -19.59 -20.64
C ARG A 10 12.05 -19.84 -20.85
N CYS A 11 11.46 -19.04 -21.73
CA CYS A 11 10.08 -19.26 -22.14
C CYS A 11 9.95 -20.62 -22.85
N ARG A 12 8.89 -21.38 -22.53
CA ARG A 12 8.65 -22.69 -23.12
C ARG A 12 8.40 -22.62 -24.64
N GLY A 13 7.75 -21.55 -25.11
CA GLY A 13 7.44 -21.35 -26.53
C GLY A 13 8.57 -20.66 -27.29
N CYS A 14 8.93 -19.42 -26.93
CA CYS A 14 9.89 -18.61 -27.69
C CYS A 14 11.36 -18.75 -27.23
N LYS A 15 11.64 -19.52 -26.18
CA LYS A 15 12.96 -19.71 -25.54
C LYS A 15 13.67 -18.42 -25.10
N GLY A 16 12.95 -17.26 -25.13
CA GLY A 16 13.46 -15.97 -24.67
C GLY A 16 13.73 -16.01 -23.16
N LYS A 17 14.69 -15.20 -22.68
CA LYS A 17 15.04 -15.08 -21.26
C LYS A 17 13.91 -14.38 -20.50
N LEU A 18 13.45 -14.99 -19.41
CA LEU A 18 12.47 -14.42 -18.50
C LEU A 18 13.14 -13.55 -17.41
N SER A 19 12.49 -12.43 -17.04
CA SER A 19 12.95 -11.57 -15.96
C SER A 19 12.80 -12.24 -14.59
N TRP A 20 13.69 -11.94 -13.66
CA TRP A 20 13.58 -12.32 -12.25
C TRP A 20 12.38 -11.70 -11.54
N GLN A 21 11.80 -10.65 -12.10
CA GLN A 21 10.61 -10.01 -11.58
C GLN A 21 9.46 -10.99 -11.38
N TYR A 22 9.21 -11.88 -12.36
CA TYR A 22 8.09 -12.82 -12.30
C TYR A 22 8.14 -13.72 -11.05
N PRO A 23 9.20 -14.48 -10.78
CA PRO A 23 9.23 -15.30 -9.58
C PRO A 23 9.28 -14.51 -8.29
N LEU A 24 9.90 -13.31 -8.28
CA LEU A 24 9.93 -12.45 -7.09
C LEU A 24 8.54 -11.95 -6.71
N VAL A 25 7.77 -11.43 -7.68
CA VAL A 25 6.39 -10.97 -7.44
C VAL A 25 5.50 -12.15 -7.03
N GLU A 26 5.65 -13.31 -7.67
CA GLU A 26 4.87 -14.52 -7.36
C GLU A 26 5.13 -15.00 -5.92
N ILE A 27 6.40 -15.04 -5.49
CA ILE A 27 6.77 -15.41 -4.11
C ILE A 27 6.28 -14.35 -3.11
N ALA A 28 6.51 -13.07 -3.40
CA ALA A 28 6.09 -11.98 -2.51
C ALA A 28 4.58 -11.97 -2.31
N THR A 29 3.80 -12.17 -3.38
CA THR A 29 2.33 -12.25 -3.30
C THR A 29 1.88 -13.47 -2.50
N ALA A 30 2.50 -14.63 -2.71
CA ALA A 30 2.18 -15.83 -1.96
C ALA A 30 2.45 -15.66 -0.46
N LEU A 31 3.62 -15.11 -0.11
CA LEU A 31 3.96 -14.82 1.29
C LEU A 31 2.98 -13.82 1.91
N LEU A 32 2.65 -12.76 1.19
CA LEU A 32 1.68 -11.75 1.62
C LEU A 32 0.32 -12.40 1.92
N PHE A 33 -0.17 -13.26 1.04
CA PHE A 33 -1.46 -13.95 1.23
C PHE A 33 -1.44 -14.88 2.45
N VAL A 34 -0.34 -15.60 2.67
CA VAL A 34 -0.15 -16.43 3.87
C VAL A 34 -0.20 -15.56 5.13
N VAL A 35 0.51 -14.43 5.15
CA VAL A 35 0.53 -13.53 6.30
C VAL A 35 -0.87 -12.97 6.57
N ILE A 36 -1.58 -12.49 5.54
CA ILE A 36 -2.96 -12.00 5.68
C ILE A 36 -3.87 -13.09 6.23
N PHE A 37 -3.78 -14.31 5.71
CA PHE A 37 -4.57 -15.44 6.21
C PHE A 37 -4.35 -15.67 7.71
N TYR A 38 -3.09 -15.70 8.15
CA TYR A 38 -2.77 -15.88 9.57
C TYR A 38 -3.28 -14.74 10.45
N THR A 39 -3.22 -13.48 10.00
CA THR A 39 -3.75 -12.34 10.77
C THR A 39 -5.28 -12.40 10.93
N GLN A 40 -5.97 -13.04 10.00
CA GLN A 40 -7.43 -13.17 10.03
C GLN A 40 -7.94 -14.48 10.67
N MET A 41 -7.06 -15.39 11.06
CA MET A 41 -7.43 -16.67 11.72
C MET A 41 -8.33 -16.49 12.94
N PRO A 42 -8.13 -15.49 13.84
CA PRO A 42 -9.03 -15.29 14.98
C PRO A 42 -10.48 -15.07 14.58
N LEU A 43 -10.73 -14.46 13.44
CA LEU A 43 -12.08 -14.23 12.91
C LEU A 43 -12.79 -15.53 12.50
N LEU A 44 -12.03 -16.51 12.03
CA LEU A 44 -12.57 -17.84 11.71
C LEU A 44 -13.01 -18.60 12.97
N VAL A 45 -12.27 -18.41 14.07
CA VAL A 45 -12.57 -19.10 15.35
C VAL A 45 -13.75 -18.45 16.09
N SER A 46 -13.86 -17.12 16.05
CA SER A 46 -14.86 -16.35 16.82
C SER A 46 -16.11 -15.96 16.01
N GLY A 47 -16.03 -15.99 14.68
CA GLY A 47 -17.08 -15.49 13.79
C GLY A 47 -17.75 -16.57 12.95
N SER A 48 -18.59 -16.14 12.02
CA SER A 48 -19.19 -17.03 11.03
C SER A 48 -18.21 -17.29 9.87
N VAL A 49 -18.23 -18.51 9.32
CA VAL A 49 -17.43 -18.89 8.16
C VAL A 49 -17.71 -17.96 6.96
N SER A 50 -18.97 -17.57 6.77
CA SER A 50 -19.35 -16.64 5.69
C SER A 50 -18.73 -15.25 5.85
N ALA A 51 -18.69 -14.71 7.06
CA ALA A 51 -18.05 -13.43 7.35
C ALA A 51 -16.52 -13.52 7.12
N PHE A 52 -15.90 -14.59 7.57
CA PHE A 52 -14.48 -14.84 7.30
C PHE A 52 -14.17 -14.91 5.79
N MET A 53 -14.97 -15.65 5.01
CA MET A 53 -14.79 -15.77 3.56
C MET A 53 -14.92 -14.43 2.84
N LEU A 54 -15.95 -13.63 3.22
CA LEU A 54 -16.13 -12.29 2.66
C LEU A 54 -14.95 -11.38 2.99
N ASN A 55 -14.51 -11.39 4.24
CA ASN A 55 -13.36 -10.61 4.70
C ASN A 55 -12.08 -11.00 3.93
N MET A 56 -11.80 -12.30 3.80
CA MET A 56 -10.66 -12.79 3.05
C MET A 56 -10.72 -12.39 1.56
N LEU A 57 -11.91 -12.51 0.93
CA LEU A 57 -12.08 -12.09 -0.46
C LEU A 57 -11.73 -10.62 -0.67
N LEU A 58 -12.24 -9.74 0.20
CA LEU A 58 -11.97 -8.31 0.13
C LEU A 58 -10.48 -8.00 0.35
N LEU A 59 -9.87 -8.57 1.40
CA LEU A 59 -8.46 -8.33 1.71
C LEU A 59 -7.52 -8.86 0.62
N LEU A 60 -7.72 -10.08 0.15
CA LEU A 60 -6.90 -10.63 -0.93
C LEU A 60 -7.03 -9.82 -2.22
N THR A 61 -8.22 -9.30 -2.52
CA THR A 61 -8.45 -8.42 -3.67
C THR A 61 -7.71 -7.09 -3.48
N ILE A 62 -7.85 -6.44 -2.33
CA ILE A 62 -7.15 -5.18 -1.99
C ILE A 62 -5.64 -5.36 -2.14
N TRP A 63 -5.07 -6.39 -1.51
CA TRP A 63 -3.63 -6.61 -1.55
C TRP A 63 -3.12 -7.05 -2.93
N SER A 64 -3.93 -7.75 -3.73
CA SER A 64 -3.61 -8.05 -5.12
C SER A 64 -3.48 -6.75 -5.94
N ILE A 65 -4.40 -5.81 -5.77
CA ILE A 65 -4.34 -4.52 -6.45
C ILE A 65 -3.11 -3.72 -5.97
N PHE A 66 -2.80 -3.71 -4.68
CA PHE A 66 -1.58 -3.07 -4.16
C PHE A 66 -0.31 -3.66 -4.78
N VAL A 67 -0.20 -4.99 -4.90
CA VAL A 67 0.96 -5.63 -5.56
C VAL A 67 1.06 -5.22 -7.02
N VAL A 68 -0.05 -5.17 -7.75
CA VAL A 68 -0.06 -4.71 -9.14
C VAL A 68 0.39 -3.26 -9.23
N LEU A 69 -0.15 -2.37 -8.39
CA LEU A 69 0.21 -0.94 -8.37
C LEU A 69 1.68 -0.74 -7.97
N PHE A 70 2.19 -1.49 -7.00
CA PHE A 70 3.59 -1.49 -6.59
C PHE A 70 4.52 -1.80 -7.77
N VAL A 71 4.26 -2.90 -8.48
CA VAL A 71 5.07 -3.31 -9.62
C VAL A 71 4.92 -2.34 -10.78
N TYR A 72 3.71 -1.88 -11.04
CA TYR A 72 3.42 -0.96 -12.15
C TYR A 72 4.13 0.39 -11.96
N ASP A 73 4.09 0.95 -10.74
CA ASP A 73 4.73 2.22 -10.43
C ASP A 73 6.26 2.13 -10.50
N LEU A 74 6.87 1.02 -10.06
CA LEU A 74 8.31 0.79 -10.19
C LEU A 74 8.80 0.83 -11.64
N TYR A 75 7.98 0.39 -12.60
CA TYR A 75 8.38 0.31 -14.01
C TYR A 75 7.94 1.51 -14.84
N HIS A 76 6.75 2.02 -14.60
CA HIS A 76 6.13 3.04 -15.44
C HIS A 76 6.05 4.41 -14.75
N LYS A 77 6.25 4.47 -13.42
CA LYS A 77 6.11 5.69 -12.60
C LYS A 77 4.75 6.36 -12.80
N ILE A 78 3.72 5.57 -13.00
CA ILE A 78 2.34 6.01 -13.23
C ILE A 78 1.42 5.06 -12.46
N ILE A 79 0.40 5.61 -11.81
CA ILE A 79 -0.63 4.85 -11.12
C ILE A 79 -1.89 4.84 -11.99
N PRO A 80 -2.33 3.67 -12.52
CA PRO A 80 -3.52 3.57 -13.34
C PRO A 80 -4.78 3.97 -12.58
N ASP A 81 -5.55 4.90 -13.15
CA ASP A 81 -6.75 5.46 -12.51
C ASP A 81 -7.81 4.40 -12.20
N GLY A 82 -8.05 3.48 -13.14
CA GLY A 82 -9.03 2.41 -12.95
C GLY A 82 -8.73 1.53 -11.74
N LEU A 83 -7.45 1.15 -11.53
CA LEU A 83 -7.04 0.33 -10.40
C LEU A 83 -7.09 1.11 -9.08
N SER A 84 -6.65 2.37 -9.08
CA SER A 84 -6.66 3.20 -7.85
C SER A 84 -8.08 3.52 -7.37
N TYR A 85 -9.03 3.82 -8.28
CA TYR A 85 -10.42 4.01 -7.89
C TYR A 85 -11.10 2.70 -7.46
N SER A 86 -10.83 1.58 -8.14
CA SER A 86 -11.35 0.27 -7.72
C SER A 86 -10.85 -0.08 -6.31
N LEU A 87 -9.57 0.16 -6.04
CA LEU A 87 -8.98 -0.03 -4.71
C LEU A 87 -9.68 0.82 -3.66
N ALA A 88 -9.91 2.11 -3.95
CA ALA A 88 -10.57 3.03 -3.03
C ALA A 88 -11.99 2.58 -2.69
N VAL A 89 -12.78 2.17 -3.70
CA VAL A 89 -14.15 1.68 -3.49
C VAL A 89 -14.15 0.41 -2.64
N ILE A 90 -13.27 -0.56 -2.94
CA ILE A 90 -13.21 -1.82 -2.19
C ILE A 90 -12.72 -1.56 -0.75
N ALA A 91 -11.76 -0.66 -0.55
CA ALA A 91 -11.29 -0.27 0.79
C ALA A 91 -12.40 0.42 1.60
N LEU A 92 -13.20 1.29 0.98
CA LEU A 92 -14.36 1.90 1.62
C LEU A 92 -15.40 0.85 2.01
N ILE A 93 -15.76 -0.07 1.10
CA ILE A 93 -16.68 -1.18 1.40
C ILE A 93 -16.14 -2.01 2.56
N TYR A 94 -14.86 -2.35 2.53
CA TYR A 94 -14.20 -3.07 3.63
C TYR A 94 -14.36 -2.32 4.95
N ARG A 95 -14.11 -1.01 4.99
CA ARG A 95 -14.28 -0.18 6.20
C ARG A 95 -15.72 -0.21 6.70
N LEU A 96 -16.71 0.03 5.82
CA LEU A 96 -18.13 0.13 6.20
C LEU A 96 -18.67 -1.18 6.77
N ILE A 97 -18.24 -2.34 6.24
CA ILE A 97 -18.67 -3.65 6.75
C ILE A 97 -18.12 -3.92 8.16
N HIS A 98 -16.98 -3.33 8.54
CA HIS A 98 -16.34 -3.55 9.84
C HIS A 98 -16.72 -2.53 10.92
N ILE A 99 -17.63 -1.58 10.61
CA ILE A 99 -18.15 -0.64 11.61
C ILE A 99 -19.25 -1.32 12.41
N PRO A 100 -19.12 -1.41 13.75
CA PRO A 100 -20.21 -1.90 14.60
C PRO A 100 -21.46 -1.00 14.47
N TYR A 101 -22.64 -1.62 14.47
CA TYR A 101 -23.90 -0.91 14.22
C TYR A 101 -24.21 0.20 15.24
N ASP A 102 -23.78 0.02 16.48
CA ASP A 102 -23.94 0.97 17.59
C ASP A 102 -22.92 2.11 17.59
N ALA A 103 -21.83 1.99 16.83
CA ALA A 103 -20.72 2.93 16.84
C ALA A 103 -20.79 4.02 15.75
N TRP A 104 -21.77 4.00 14.84
CA TRP A 104 -21.82 4.88 13.67
C TRP A 104 -21.75 6.38 13.97
N ASN A 105 -22.24 6.82 15.14
CA ASN A 105 -22.25 8.23 15.55
C ASN A 105 -21.05 8.60 16.45
N THR A 106 -20.10 7.70 16.62
CA THR A 106 -18.93 7.98 17.46
C THR A 106 -17.86 8.77 16.66
N LEU A 107 -17.15 9.66 17.34
CA LEU A 107 -16.12 10.47 16.71
C LEU A 107 -15.02 9.63 16.03
N PRO A 108 -14.50 8.53 16.63
CA PRO A 108 -13.51 7.68 15.97
C PRO A 108 -14.02 7.12 14.63
N VAL A 109 -15.25 6.65 14.55
CA VAL A 109 -15.82 6.10 13.31
C VAL A 109 -16.04 7.18 12.26
N LEU A 110 -16.48 8.36 12.64
CA LEU A 110 -16.59 9.50 11.72
C LEU A 110 -15.22 9.90 11.15
N LEU A 111 -14.18 9.91 11.98
CA LEU A 111 -12.80 10.13 11.53
C LEU A 111 -12.32 9.03 10.59
N ASP A 112 -12.62 7.77 10.87
CA ASP A 112 -12.25 6.63 10.02
C ASP A 112 -12.93 6.68 8.65
N ILE A 113 -14.22 7.03 8.59
CA ILE A 113 -14.93 7.20 7.32
C ILE A 113 -14.39 8.38 6.53
N SER A 114 -14.04 9.47 7.21
CA SER A 114 -13.47 10.66 6.57
C SER A 114 -11.98 10.52 6.23
N ALA A 115 -11.27 9.54 6.81
CA ALA A 115 -9.83 9.40 6.72
C ALA A 115 -9.31 9.35 5.28
N GLY A 116 -10.01 8.63 4.39
CA GLY A 116 -9.62 8.58 2.98
C GLY A 116 -9.58 9.97 2.36
N VAL A 117 -10.65 10.74 2.52
CA VAL A 117 -10.72 12.11 1.98
C VAL A 117 -9.72 13.03 2.67
N LEU A 118 -9.57 12.93 3.99
CA LEU A 118 -8.61 13.73 4.76
C LEU A 118 -7.17 13.48 4.31
N PHE A 119 -6.82 12.26 3.96
CA PHE A 119 -5.48 11.94 3.47
C PHE A 119 -5.29 12.31 2.00
N PHE A 120 -6.34 12.24 1.19
CA PHE A 120 -6.27 12.69 -0.21
C PHE A 120 -6.03 14.20 -0.33
N LEU A 121 -6.69 15.00 0.50
CA LEU A 121 -6.68 16.46 0.40
C LEU A 121 -5.27 17.10 0.40
N PRO A 122 -4.33 16.75 1.31
CA PRO A 122 -2.98 17.28 1.30
C PRO A 122 -2.23 16.98 -0.01
N PHE A 123 -2.35 15.75 -0.52
CA PHE A 123 -1.72 15.36 -1.79
C PHE A 123 -2.32 16.14 -2.96
N TYR A 124 -3.64 16.27 -2.98
CA TYR A 124 -4.34 17.05 -3.99
C TYR A 124 -3.93 18.54 -3.95
N ALA A 125 -3.83 19.12 -2.76
CA ALA A 125 -3.39 20.49 -2.58
C ALA A 125 -1.96 20.70 -3.10
N LEU A 126 -1.03 19.82 -2.73
CA LEU A 126 0.35 19.86 -3.21
C LEU A 126 0.44 19.68 -4.73
N TRP A 127 -0.33 18.73 -5.29
CA TRP A 127 -0.41 18.54 -6.73
C TRP A 127 -0.93 19.80 -7.44
N LYS A 128 -2.01 20.41 -6.93
CA LYS A 128 -2.61 21.60 -7.52
C LYS A 128 -1.71 22.83 -7.43
N ILE A 129 -1.03 23.06 -6.29
CA ILE A 129 -0.12 24.17 -6.08
C ILE A 129 1.13 24.04 -6.96
N SER A 130 1.62 22.82 -7.17
CA SER A 130 2.84 22.56 -7.93
C SER A 130 2.61 22.29 -9.42
N ASP A 131 1.36 22.32 -9.91
CA ASP A 131 1.00 21.88 -11.26
C ASP A 131 1.56 20.45 -11.55
N GLY A 132 1.48 19.56 -10.55
CA GLY A 132 1.93 18.19 -10.66
C GLY A 132 3.46 17.97 -10.65
N ARG A 133 4.24 19.02 -10.38
CA ARG A 133 5.73 18.94 -10.40
C ARG A 133 6.34 18.31 -9.15
N TRP A 134 5.68 18.42 -8.00
CA TRP A 134 6.23 17.91 -6.72
C TRP A 134 5.74 16.50 -6.40
N ILE A 135 4.47 16.23 -6.66
CA ILE A 135 3.85 14.94 -6.32
C ILE A 135 2.81 14.56 -7.38
N GLY A 136 2.70 13.27 -7.65
CA GLY A 136 1.69 12.72 -8.56
C GLY A 136 0.29 12.68 -7.91
N LEU A 137 -0.76 12.97 -8.69
CA LEU A 137 -2.13 12.79 -8.22
C LEU A 137 -2.44 11.32 -7.88
N GLY A 138 -1.72 10.39 -8.48
CA GLY A 138 -1.82 8.96 -8.19
C GLY A 138 -1.53 8.61 -6.74
N ASP A 139 -0.50 9.23 -6.14
CA ASP A 139 -0.15 9.03 -4.72
C ASP A 139 -1.29 9.49 -3.81
N GLY A 140 -1.97 10.58 -4.16
CA GLY A 140 -3.17 11.04 -3.45
C GLY A 140 -4.31 10.01 -3.51
N LYS A 141 -4.55 9.38 -4.67
CA LYS A 141 -5.56 8.33 -4.81
C LYS A 141 -5.22 7.09 -3.98
N LEU A 142 -3.93 6.76 -3.86
CA LEU A 142 -3.47 5.70 -2.93
C LEU A 142 -3.69 6.11 -1.48
N ALA A 143 -3.36 7.34 -1.09
CA ALA A 143 -3.58 7.84 0.26
C ALA A 143 -5.07 7.79 0.66
N LEU A 144 -6.00 8.09 -0.27
CA LEU A 144 -7.43 7.90 -0.09
C LEU A 144 -7.79 6.45 0.26
N SER A 145 -7.25 5.50 -0.50
CA SER A 145 -7.48 4.06 -0.28
C SER A 145 -6.89 3.58 1.04
N ILE A 146 -5.72 4.09 1.42
CA ILE A 146 -5.03 3.78 2.68
C ILE A 146 -5.85 4.25 3.88
N GLY A 147 -6.40 5.48 3.81
CA GLY A 147 -7.24 6.02 4.87
C GLY A 147 -8.49 5.17 5.10
N TRP A 148 -9.15 4.72 4.05
CA TRP A 148 -10.32 3.84 4.19
C TRP A 148 -9.98 2.42 4.61
N LEU A 149 -8.82 1.89 4.22
CA LEU A 149 -8.39 0.55 4.63
C LEU A 149 -8.01 0.50 6.11
N LEU A 150 -7.15 1.42 6.56
CA LEU A 150 -6.54 1.40 7.89
C LEU A 150 -7.28 2.25 8.93
N GLY A 151 -8.15 3.18 8.49
CA GLY A 151 -8.75 4.21 9.33
C GLY A 151 -7.80 5.38 9.60
N PHE A 152 -8.26 6.34 10.42
CA PHE A 152 -7.54 7.60 10.60
C PHE A 152 -6.20 7.41 11.34
N VAL A 153 -6.20 6.79 12.50
CA VAL A 153 -5.02 6.71 13.38
C VAL A 153 -3.90 5.88 12.76
N THR A 154 -4.23 4.64 12.40
CA THR A 154 -3.26 3.71 11.81
C THR A 154 -2.85 4.15 10.40
N GLY A 155 -3.79 4.69 9.61
CA GLY A 155 -3.51 5.20 8.28
C GLY A 155 -2.58 6.41 8.29
N LEU A 156 -2.77 7.36 9.24
CA LEU A 156 -1.86 8.49 9.42
C LEU A 156 -0.45 8.00 9.78
N SER A 157 -0.35 7.06 10.72
CA SER A 157 0.93 6.46 11.10
C SER A 157 1.61 5.74 9.94
N ALA A 158 0.83 5.01 9.12
CA ALA A 158 1.33 4.34 7.92
C ALA A 158 1.86 5.32 6.86
N LEU A 159 1.17 6.45 6.66
CA LEU A 159 1.64 7.52 5.77
C LEU A 159 2.95 8.13 6.25
N VAL A 160 3.05 8.47 7.53
CA VAL A 160 4.30 9.00 8.13
C VAL A 160 5.44 7.99 7.98
N LEU A 161 5.18 6.70 8.25
CA LEU A 161 6.16 5.64 8.05
C LEU A 161 6.61 5.53 6.59
N ALA A 162 5.68 5.64 5.64
CA ALA A 162 6.00 5.64 4.21
C ALA A 162 6.95 6.78 3.82
N PHE A 163 6.72 7.99 4.35
CA PHE A 163 7.64 9.12 4.15
C PHE A 163 9.01 8.85 4.77
N TRP A 164 9.08 8.29 5.97
CA TRP A 164 10.37 7.95 6.61
C TRP A 164 11.14 6.90 5.82
N ILE A 165 10.48 5.83 5.38
CA ILE A 165 11.10 4.79 4.56
C ILE A 165 11.57 5.39 3.22
N GLY A 166 10.74 6.18 2.56
CA GLY A 166 11.10 6.85 1.30
C GLY A 166 12.28 7.79 1.47
N ALA A 167 12.32 8.59 2.54
CA ALA A 167 13.44 9.48 2.85
C ALA A 167 14.72 8.68 3.13
N ALA A 168 14.64 7.62 3.93
CA ALA A 168 15.80 6.76 4.25
C ALA A 168 16.38 6.12 2.97
N VAL A 169 15.52 5.55 2.12
CA VAL A 169 15.94 4.97 0.84
C VAL A 169 16.51 6.04 -0.10
N GLY A 170 15.87 7.20 -0.20
CA GLY A 170 16.36 8.32 -1.01
C GLY A 170 17.74 8.80 -0.59
N ILE A 171 17.95 9.00 0.72
CA ILE A 171 19.25 9.38 1.29
C ILE A 171 20.30 8.29 1.02
N ALA A 172 19.96 7.02 1.24
CA ALA A 172 20.87 5.89 0.99
C ALA A 172 21.32 5.85 -0.49
N LEU A 173 20.40 6.04 -1.42
CA LEU A 173 20.71 6.08 -2.85
C LEU A 173 21.61 7.26 -3.21
N LEU A 174 21.39 8.44 -2.63
CA LEU A 174 22.24 9.61 -2.83
C LEU A 174 23.66 9.38 -2.27
N LEU A 175 23.81 8.80 -1.08
CA LEU A 175 25.08 8.45 -0.50
C LEU A 175 25.86 7.44 -1.35
N ILE A 176 25.19 6.37 -1.82
CA ILE A 176 25.79 5.37 -2.72
C ILE A 176 26.26 6.02 -4.02
N SER A 177 25.45 6.94 -4.58
CA SER A 177 25.80 7.68 -5.79
C SER A 177 27.01 8.60 -5.58
N ALA A 178 27.14 9.24 -4.43
CA ALA A 178 28.26 10.10 -4.08
C ALA A 178 29.57 9.31 -3.90
N LEU A 179 29.47 8.10 -3.30
CA LEU A 179 30.62 7.26 -3.03
C LEU A 179 31.13 6.46 -4.25
N ASN A 180 30.27 6.21 -5.23
CA ASN A 180 30.60 5.32 -6.34
C ASN A 180 30.29 5.96 -7.70
N LYS A 181 31.35 6.36 -8.42
CA LYS A 181 31.27 7.00 -9.76
C LYS A 181 30.46 6.18 -10.79
N ARG A 182 30.33 4.86 -10.61
CA ARG A 182 29.48 4.01 -11.48
C ARG A 182 27.99 4.33 -11.34
N PHE A 183 27.56 4.86 -10.18
CA PHE A 183 26.19 5.26 -9.90
C PHE A 183 25.97 6.77 -9.98
N ALA A 184 26.94 7.54 -10.47
CA ALA A 184 26.90 9.00 -10.58
C ALA A 184 25.73 9.55 -11.45
N ARG A 185 24.95 8.68 -12.09
CA ARG A 185 23.74 9.05 -12.83
C ARG A 185 22.51 9.27 -11.93
N LEU A 186 22.56 8.83 -10.67
CA LEU A 186 21.52 9.11 -9.70
C LEU A 186 21.75 10.51 -9.12
N THR A 187 21.17 11.51 -9.76
CA THR A 187 21.19 12.89 -9.29
C THR A 187 19.93 13.15 -8.43
N MET A 188 19.91 14.26 -7.67
CA MET A 188 18.73 14.72 -6.94
C MET A 188 17.49 14.93 -7.85
N LYS A 189 17.67 14.91 -9.18
CA LYS A 189 16.58 14.98 -10.17
C LYS A 189 16.05 13.60 -10.57
N ALA A 190 16.61 12.49 -10.03
CA ALA A 190 16.07 11.16 -10.30
C ALA A 190 14.70 11.02 -9.62
N GLU A 191 13.68 10.85 -10.42
CA GLU A 191 12.32 10.59 -9.95
C GLU A 191 12.27 9.18 -9.36
N ILE A 192 12.11 9.09 -8.04
CA ILE A 192 11.89 7.84 -7.32
C ILE A 192 10.38 7.66 -7.20
N PRO A 193 9.81 6.53 -7.66
CA PRO A 193 8.38 6.26 -7.49
C PRO A 193 8.04 6.21 -6.01
N PHE A 194 6.97 6.91 -5.59
CA PHE A 194 6.62 7.04 -4.17
C PHE A 194 5.58 6.00 -3.73
N ALA A 195 4.74 5.50 -4.64
CA ALA A 195 3.72 4.51 -4.32
C ALA A 195 4.27 3.23 -3.65
N PRO A 196 5.45 2.69 -4.01
CA PRO A 196 6.04 1.55 -3.30
C PRO A 196 6.21 1.79 -1.81
N PHE A 197 6.63 2.98 -1.40
CA PHE A 197 6.81 3.32 0.02
C PHE A 197 5.46 3.46 0.73
N LEU A 198 4.45 4.04 0.06
CA LEU A 198 3.08 4.10 0.57
C LEU A 198 2.52 2.70 0.81
N ILE A 199 2.72 1.78 -0.13
CA ILE A 199 2.24 0.40 -0.02
C ILE A 199 2.96 -0.37 1.09
N VAL A 200 4.28 -0.20 1.22
CA VAL A 200 5.06 -0.82 2.31
C VAL A 200 4.63 -0.26 3.68
N GLY A 201 4.48 1.06 3.81
CA GLY A 201 3.97 1.69 5.03
C GLY A 201 2.57 1.20 5.39
N THR A 202 1.70 1.02 4.38
CA THR A 202 0.36 0.47 4.54
C THR A 202 0.41 -0.99 5.02
N LEU A 203 1.30 -1.80 4.47
CA LEU A 203 1.46 -3.19 4.88
C LEU A 203 1.90 -3.29 6.34
N ILE A 204 2.88 -2.48 6.74
CA ILE A 204 3.36 -2.46 8.12
C ILE A 204 2.24 -2.00 9.06
N GLY A 205 1.52 -0.92 8.73
CA GLY A 205 0.38 -0.45 9.52
C GLY A 205 -0.77 -1.46 9.60
N PHE A 206 -0.99 -2.24 8.55
CA PHE A 206 -2.00 -3.30 8.56
C PHE A 206 -1.61 -4.48 9.48
N LEU A 207 -0.34 -4.87 9.48
CA LEU A 207 0.16 -5.99 10.28
C LEU A 207 0.38 -5.62 11.75
N VAL A 208 0.80 -4.38 12.01
CA VAL A 208 1.07 -3.85 13.35
C VAL A 208 0.27 -2.56 13.49
N PRO A 209 -0.82 -2.56 14.31
CA PRO A 209 -1.59 -1.33 14.54
C PRO A 209 -0.68 -0.25 15.14
N LEU A 210 -0.27 0.71 14.30
CA LEU A 210 0.61 1.80 14.69
C LEU A 210 -0.20 3.01 15.15
N ASP A 211 0.22 3.60 16.25
CA ASP A 211 -0.29 4.88 16.74
C ASP A 211 0.89 5.76 17.21
N PHE A 212 1.55 6.41 16.24
CA PHE A 212 2.71 7.26 16.53
C PHE A 212 2.35 8.52 17.33
N PHE A 213 1.08 8.91 17.31
CA PHE A 213 0.62 10.16 17.91
C PHE A 213 -0.15 9.96 19.22
N GLY A 214 -0.34 8.71 19.67
CA GLY A 214 -1.11 8.38 20.88
C GLY A 214 -2.59 8.77 20.77
N ILE A 215 -3.13 8.86 19.56
CA ILE A 215 -4.50 9.35 19.31
C ILE A 215 -5.55 8.40 19.90
N ASN A 216 -5.28 7.08 19.86
CA ASN A 216 -6.18 6.08 20.46
C ASN A 216 -6.31 6.29 21.97
N LEU A 217 -5.23 6.70 22.65
CA LEU A 217 -5.26 7.01 24.07
C LEU A 217 -6.18 8.20 24.37
N PHE A 218 -6.22 9.20 23.49
CA PHE A 218 -7.09 10.36 23.63
C PHE A 218 -8.60 9.99 23.51
N PHE A 219 -8.97 8.97 22.75
CA PHE A 219 -10.34 8.50 22.64
C PHE A 219 -10.76 7.55 23.78
N LEU A 220 -9.83 7.12 24.63
CA LEU A 220 -10.11 6.30 25.81
C LEU A 220 -10.29 7.14 27.08
N LEU A 221 -9.94 8.44 27.07
CA LEU A 221 -10.13 9.43 28.14
C LEU A 221 -11.44 10.20 27.94
#